data_f8d9c52996163810e834da31b84d3ff8
#
_entry.id   f8d9c52996163810e834da31b84d3ff8
#
_cell.length_a   1.000
_cell.length_b   1.000
_cell.length_c   1.000
_cell.angle_alpha   90.00
_cell.angle_beta   90.00
_cell.angle_gamma   90.00
#
_symmetry.space_group_name_H-M   'P 1'
#
loop_
_entity.id
_entity.type
_entity.pdbx_description
1 polymer ?
#
loop_
_entity_poly.entity_id
_entity_poly.type
_entity_poly.pdbx_seq_one_letter_code
_entity_poly.pdbx_strand_id
1 'polypeptide(L)'
;MKTVKIQFVDMPMEFDVNDNFILTMLRKHYEVELTENPDFLFYSFGGLEFLKKQDCVRIYVGGEPIIPNFNDCDYAFGYVTDLSFADRYLSIPEFLAGGNGYDICKGIEDRRAVNNQMLNRKFCKFVY
;
A
#
# COMPACT_ATOMS: atom_id res chain seq x y z
N MET A 1 -19.96 11.68 -6.23
CA MET A 1 -19.23 10.50 -5.70
C MET A 1 -19.60 10.32 -4.24
N LYS A 2 -19.48 9.11 -3.70
CA LYS A 2 -19.69 8.87 -2.27
C LYS A 2 -18.48 9.42 -1.50
N THR A 3 -18.72 10.15 -0.41
CA THR A 3 -17.67 10.62 0.50
C THR A 3 -17.23 9.51 1.43
N VAL A 4 -15.92 9.35 1.65
CA VAL A 4 -15.32 8.45 2.63
C VAL A 4 -14.41 9.26 3.55
N LYS A 5 -14.53 9.02 4.86
CA LYS A 5 -13.74 9.67 5.90
C LYS A 5 -12.60 8.77 6.30
N ILE A 6 -11.39 9.26 6.21
CA ILE A 6 -10.19 8.48 6.51
C ILE A 6 -9.23 9.23 7.42
N GLN A 7 -8.37 8.47 8.09
CA GLN A 7 -7.26 8.98 8.87
C GLN A 7 -6.04 8.08 8.67
N PHE A 8 -4.85 8.65 8.70
CA PHE A 8 -3.58 7.95 8.77
C PHE A 8 -2.95 8.20 10.13
N VAL A 9 -2.54 7.14 10.83
CA VAL A 9 -1.80 7.20 12.10
C VAL A 9 -0.65 6.19 12.08
N ASP A 10 0.36 6.41 12.91
CA ASP A 10 1.48 5.46 13.09
C ASP A 10 2.18 5.05 11.78
N MET A 11 2.12 5.90 10.76
CA MET A 11 2.77 5.68 9.49
C MET A 11 4.29 5.92 9.60
N PRO A 12 5.12 5.35 8.70
CA PRO A 12 6.55 5.65 8.63
C PRO A 12 6.83 7.14 8.47
N MET A 13 8.01 7.61 8.93
CA MET A 13 8.38 9.03 8.93
C MET A 13 8.32 9.68 7.54
N GLU A 14 8.61 8.92 6.48
CA GLU A 14 8.62 9.43 5.11
C GLU A 14 7.22 9.42 4.45
N PHE A 15 6.20 8.94 5.15
CA PHE A 15 4.85 8.86 4.61
C PHE A 15 4.17 10.23 4.59
N ASP A 16 3.83 10.73 3.41
CA ASP A 16 3.03 11.95 3.28
C ASP A 16 1.54 11.64 3.40
N VAL A 17 0.91 12.13 4.46
CA VAL A 17 -0.52 11.94 4.71
C VAL A 17 -1.42 12.64 3.68
N ASN A 18 -0.90 13.61 2.95
CA ASN A 18 -1.66 14.39 1.96
C ASN A 18 -1.42 13.91 0.52
N ASP A 19 -0.29 13.22 0.29
CA ASP A 19 0.09 12.72 -1.03
C ASP A 19 0.68 11.31 -0.94
N ASN A 20 -0.14 10.30 -1.20
CA ASN A 20 0.25 8.91 -1.14
C ASN A 20 -0.61 8.05 -2.06
N PHE A 21 -0.15 6.81 -2.31
CA PHE A 21 -0.82 5.90 -3.23
C PHE A 21 -2.25 5.54 -2.82
N ILE A 22 -2.55 5.45 -1.51
CA ILE A 22 -3.88 5.13 -0.98
C ILE A 22 -4.85 6.25 -1.37
N LEU A 23 -4.48 7.52 -1.12
CA LEU A 23 -5.27 8.67 -1.54
C LEU A 23 -5.46 8.72 -3.05
N THR A 24 -4.39 8.47 -3.81
CA THR A 24 -4.45 8.45 -5.28
C THR A 24 -5.45 7.41 -5.80
N MET A 25 -5.48 6.22 -5.19
CA MET A 25 -6.42 5.16 -5.57
C MET A 25 -7.85 5.47 -5.13
N LEU A 26 -8.04 5.92 -3.89
CA LEU A 26 -9.38 6.23 -3.36
C LEU A 26 -10.03 7.39 -4.10
N ARG A 27 -9.29 8.44 -4.41
CA ARG A 27 -9.79 9.63 -5.13
C ARG A 27 -10.28 9.35 -6.56
N LYS A 28 -9.94 8.19 -7.13
CA LYS A 28 -10.49 7.77 -8.43
C LYS A 28 -11.99 7.41 -8.34
N HIS A 29 -12.46 7.01 -7.16
CA HIS A 29 -13.80 6.44 -6.99
C HIS A 29 -14.63 7.14 -5.90
N TYR A 30 -13.97 7.89 -5.00
CA TYR A 30 -14.57 8.52 -3.82
C TYR A 30 -14.12 9.96 -3.67
N GLU A 31 -14.96 10.75 -3.02
CA GLU A 31 -14.56 12.01 -2.41
C GLU A 31 -13.94 11.69 -1.04
N VAL A 32 -12.66 12.01 -0.85
CA VAL A 32 -11.90 11.61 0.34
C VAL A 32 -11.77 12.79 1.29
N GLU A 33 -12.26 12.62 2.51
CA GLU A 33 -12.14 13.57 3.62
C GLU A 33 -11.11 13.04 4.64
N LEU A 34 -10.04 13.80 4.88
CA LEU A 34 -9.09 13.52 5.97
C LEU A 34 -9.64 14.13 7.27
N THR A 35 -9.87 13.30 8.30
CA THR A 35 -10.51 13.74 9.54
C THR A 35 -10.06 12.94 10.75
N GLU A 36 -10.17 13.50 11.94
CA GLU A 36 -9.91 12.82 13.20
C GLU A 36 -11.02 11.84 13.64
N ASN A 37 -12.18 11.89 12.99
CA ASN A 37 -13.30 10.96 13.19
C ASN A 37 -13.55 10.14 11.92
N PRO A 38 -12.65 9.20 11.58
CA PRO A 38 -12.70 8.46 10.33
C PRO A 38 -13.71 7.31 10.37
N ASP A 39 -14.20 6.92 9.18
CA ASP A 39 -14.86 5.63 8.96
C ASP A 39 -13.81 4.52 8.76
N PHE A 40 -12.65 4.89 8.17
CA PHE A 40 -11.53 3.99 7.91
C PHE A 40 -10.21 4.58 8.42
N LEU A 41 -9.55 3.85 9.27
CA LEU A 41 -8.24 4.20 9.83
C LEU A 41 -7.15 3.37 9.19
N PHE A 42 -6.21 4.02 8.52
CA PHE A 42 -5.00 3.39 8.00
C PHE A 42 -3.87 3.59 8.99
N TYR A 43 -3.19 2.51 9.38
CA TYR A 43 -2.07 2.56 10.31
C TYR A 43 -0.96 1.58 9.93
N SER A 44 0.22 1.79 10.45
CA SER A 44 1.39 0.95 10.23
C SER A 44 2.09 0.64 11.56
N PHE A 45 3.38 0.33 11.51
CA PHE A 45 4.17 -0.08 12.68
C PHE A 45 4.78 1.09 13.47
N GLY A 46 4.53 2.34 13.09
CA GLY A 46 5.21 3.52 13.65
C GLY A 46 4.80 3.91 15.07
N GLY A 47 3.76 3.28 15.63
CA GLY A 47 3.28 3.63 16.97
C GLY A 47 2.09 2.82 17.46
N LEU A 48 1.35 3.38 18.42
CA LEU A 48 0.20 2.75 19.07
C LEU A 48 -1.04 3.66 19.11
N GLU A 49 -1.06 4.75 18.34
CA GLU A 49 -2.18 5.67 18.29
C GLU A 49 -3.45 5.02 17.73
N PHE A 50 -3.29 4.02 16.84
CA PHE A 50 -4.40 3.24 16.31
C PHE A 50 -5.26 2.56 17.38
N LEU A 51 -4.68 2.21 18.55
CA LEU A 51 -5.41 1.58 19.64
C LEU A 51 -6.45 2.50 20.30
N LYS A 52 -6.31 3.81 20.13
CA LYS A 52 -7.24 4.81 20.66
C LYS A 52 -8.51 4.94 19.80
N LYS A 53 -8.51 4.40 18.59
CA LYS A 53 -9.60 4.50 17.62
C LYS A 53 -10.26 3.14 17.44
N GLN A 54 -11.40 2.91 18.11
CA GLN A 54 -12.10 1.62 18.11
C GLN A 54 -13.40 1.63 17.30
N ASP A 55 -13.96 2.81 17.01
CA ASP A 55 -15.26 2.96 16.36
C ASP A 55 -15.15 3.13 14.82
N CYS A 56 -14.08 2.60 14.22
CA CYS A 56 -13.84 2.67 12.78
C CYS A 56 -13.22 1.37 12.27
N VAL A 57 -13.29 1.15 10.95
CA VAL A 57 -12.60 0.04 10.30
C VAL A 57 -11.10 0.31 10.29
N ARG A 58 -10.32 -0.57 10.92
CA ARG A 58 -8.87 -0.44 11.02
C ARG A 58 -8.17 -1.26 9.94
N ILE A 59 -7.33 -0.61 9.15
CA ILE A 59 -6.62 -1.20 8.02
C ILE A 59 -5.12 -1.07 8.26
N TYR A 60 -4.45 -2.19 8.47
CA TYR A 60 -2.99 -2.22 8.60
C TYR A 60 -2.31 -2.09 7.24
N VAL A 61 -1.30 -1.23 7.16
CA VAL A 61 -0.48 -0.99 5.97
C VAL A 61 0.95 -1.47 6.25
N GLY A 62 1.31 -2.62 5.72
CA GLY A 62 2.63 -3.23 5.91
C GLY A 62 3.62 -2.83 4.81
N GLY A 63 4.68 -2.10 5.18
CA GLY A 63 5.85 -1.86 4.35
C GLY A 63 7.06 -2.71 4.74
N GLU A 64 6.95 -3.49 5.82
CA GLU A 64 7.98 -4.37 6.36
C GLU A 64 7.47 -5.83 6.35
N PRO A 65 8.35 -6.86 6.46
CA PRO A 65 7.94 -8.26 6.51
C PRO A 65 7.29 -8.62 7.86
N ILE A 66 6.31 -7.82 8.27
CA ILE A 66 5.58 -7.98 9.52
C ILE A 66 4.23 -8.60 9.21
N ILE A 67 3.91 -9.68 9.93
CA ILE A 67 2.60 -10.32 9.83
C ILE A 67 1.59 -9.45 10.60
N PRO A 68 0.49 -9.02 9.94
CA PRO A 68 -0.55 -8.24 10.62
C PRO A 68 -1.18 -9.02 11.79
N ASN A 69 -1.44 -8.33 12.89
CA ASN A 69 -2.22 -8.87 13.99
C ASN A 69 -3.71 -8.60 13.74
N PHE A 70 -4.45 -9.60 13.30
CA PHE A 70 -5.89 -9.47 13.01
C PHE A 70 -6.80 -9.40 14.25
N ASN A 71 -6.24 -9.36 15.46
CA ASN A 71 -6.97 -8.91 16.64
C ASN A 71 -7.03 -7.38 16.71
N ASP A 72 -6.07 -6.71 16.07
CA ASP A 72 -5.93 -5.25 16.11
C ASP A 72 -6.44 -4.56 14.85
N CYS A 73 -6.58 -5.28 13.74
CA CYS A 73 -7.09 -4.73 12.48
C CYS A 73 -8.21 -5.58 11.87
N ASP A 74 -9.09 -4.94 11.11
CA ASP A 74 -10.15 -5.60 10.36
C ASP A 74 -9.61 -6.12 9.03
N TYR A 75 -8.78 -5.31 8.36
CA TYR A 75 -8.13 -5.62 7.09
C TYR A 75 -6.65 -5.26 7.15
N ALA A 76 -5.88 -5.86 6.26
CA ALA A 76 -4.48 -5.52 6.09
C ALA A 76 -4.04 -5.67 4.63
N PHE A 77 -3.04 -4.90 4.24
CA PHE A 77 -2.29 -5.13 3.03
C PHE A 77 -0.79 -4.92 3.26
N GLY A 78 0.00 -5.64 2.51
CA GLY A 78 1.45 -5.65 2.58
C GLY A 78 2.03 -6.61 1.55
N TYR A 79 3.30 -6.91 1.63
CA TYR A 79 3.97 -7.73 0.62
C TYR A 79 4.29 -9.17 1.07
N VAL A 80 3.91 -9.58 2.25
CA VAL A 80 4.03 -10.97 2.69
C VAL A 80 3.07 -11.84 1.89
N THR A 81 3.58 -12.84 1.16
CA THR A 81 2.81 -13.56 0.14
C THR A 81 2.06 -14.79 0.66
N ASP A 82 2.54 -15.40 1.75
CA ASP A 82 2.04 -16.71 2.20
C ASP A 82 1.01 -16.63 3.33
N LEU A 83 0.31 -15.50 3.44
CA LEU A 83 -0.72 -15.31 4.45
C LEU A 83 -2.09 -15.70 3.90
N SER A 84 -2.70 -16.71 4.51
CA SER A 84 -4.06 -17.15 4.20
C SER A 84 -5.03 -16.65 5.27
N PHE A 85 -5.42 -15.37 5.16
CA PHE A 85 -6.43 -14.76 6.03
C PHE A 85 -7.72 -14.42 5.27
N ALA A 86 -8.10 -15.27 4.32
CA ALA A 86 -9.25 -15.08 3.45
C ALA A 86 -9.22 -13.67 2.80
N ASP A 87 -10.34 -13.00 2.84
CA ASP A 87 -10.58 -11.69 2.21
C ASP A 87 -10.07 -10.51 3.07
N ARG A 88 -9.46 -10.78 4.23
CA ARG A 88 -8.98 -9.73 5.15
C ARG A 88 -7.56 -9.25 4.85
N TYR A 89 -6.82 -9.98 4.01
CA TYR A 89 -5.46 -9.64 3.64
C TYR A 89 -5.28 -9.55 2.13
N LEU A 90 -4.72 -8.44 1.67
CA LEU A 90 -4.29 -8.24 0.29
C LEU A 90 -2.77 -8.16 0.22
N SER A 91 -2.15 -9.14 -0.46
CA SER A 91 -0.73 -9.05 -0.77
C SER A 91 -0.52 -8.15 -1.98
N ILE A 92 0.26 -7.08 -1.79
CA ILE A 92 0.67 -6.16 -2.85
C ILE A 92 2.19 -6.02 -2.85
N PRO A 93 2.85 -6.03 -4.02
CA PRO A 93 4.27 -5.73 -4.10
C PRO A 93 4.58 -4.33 -3.58
N GLU A 94 5.66 -4.20 -2.79
CA GLU A 94 6.06 -2.92 -2.18
C GLU A 94 6.25 -1.80 -3.20
N PHE A 95 6.80 -2.11 -4.39
CA PHE A 95 7.01 -1.11 -5.44
C PHE A 95 5.70 -0.48 -5.96
N LEU A 96 4.55 -1.14 -5.78
CA LEU A 96 3.25 -0.57 -6.14
C LEU A 96 2.78 0.47 -5.11
N ALA A 97 3.26 0.40 -3.89
CA ALA A 97 2.98 1.36 -2.83
C ALA A 97 3.81 2.65 -2.97
N GLY A 98 4.94 2.58 -3.68
CA GLY A 98 5.69 3.77 -4.07
C GLY A 98 4.93 4.58 -5.14
N GLY A 99 5.03 5.91 -5.10
CA GLY A 99 4.29 6.81 -5.98
C GLY A 99 4.43 6.54 -7.50
N ASN A 100 5.45 5.80 -7.90
CA ASN A 100 5.73 5.44 -9.30
C ASN A 100 5.35 4.00 -9.66
N GLY A 101 4.73 3.24 -8.76
CA GLY A 101 4.44 1.82 -8.99
C GLY A 101 3.57 1.57 -10.21
N TYR A 102 2.55 2.39 -10.42
CA TYR A 102 1.71 2.31 -11.61
C TYR A 102 2.49 2.60 -12.91
N ASP A 103 3.35 3.62 -12.90
CA ASP A 103 4.17 4.00 -14.05
C ASP A 103 5.22 2.94 -14.35
N ILE A 104 5.76 2.29 -13.33
CA ILE A 104 6.68 1.15 -13.48
C ILE A 104 5.97 -0.02 -14.17
N CYS A 105 4.77 -0.38 -13.74
CA CYS A 105 4.00 -1.47 -14.35
C CYS A 105 3.64 -1.16 -15.80
N LYS A 106 3.18 0.05 -16.08
CA LYS A 106 2.92 0.50 -17.44
C LYS A 106 4.17 0.50 -18.32
N GLY A 107 5.30 0.96 -17.80
CA GLY A 107 6.58 0.91 -18.49
C GLY A 107 7.06 -0.51 -18.80
N ILE A 108 6.70 -1.52 -17.97
CA ILE A 108 6.98 -2.93 -18.23
C ILE A 108 6.08 -3.45 -19.35
N GLU A 109 4.81 -3.09 -19.37
CA GLU A 109 3.87 -3.47 -20.44
C GLU A 109 4.31 -2.89 -21.80
N ASP A 110 4.68 -1.62 -21.84
CA ASP A 110 5.14 -0.94 -23.04
C ASP A 110 6.47 -1.52 -23.57
N ARG A 111 7.28 -2.16 -22.71
CA ARG A 111 8.57 -2.79 -23.08
C ARG A 111 8.47 -4.27 -23.45
N ARG A 112 7.30 -4.85 -23.50
CA ARG A 112 7.11 -6.28 -23.85
C ARG A 112 7.46 -6.62 -25.30
N ALA A 113 7.72 -5.64 -26.16
CA ALA A 113 8.27 -5.90 -27.49
C ALA A 113 9.72 -6.39 -27.38
N VAL A 114 9.88 -7.70 -27.30
CA VAL A 114 11.21 -8.35 -27.36
C VAL A 114 11.78 -8.14 -28.74
N ASN A 115 12.90 -7.45 -28.81
CA ASN A 115 13.68 -7.32 -30.06
C ASN A 115 14.97 -8.16 -29.95
N ASN A 116 15.57 -8.48 -31.09
CA ASN A 116 16.78 -9.30 -31.14
C ASN A 116 17.99 -8.68 -30.41
N GLN A 117 18.00 -7.39 -30.16
CA GLN A 117 19.04 -6.74 -29.35
C GLN A 117 18.97 -7.11 -27.88
N MET A 118 17.79 -7.46 -27.36
CA MET A 118 17.62 -7.91 -25.98
C MET A 118 18.26 -9.29 -25.74
N LEU A 119 18.34 -10.13 -26.76
CA LEU A 119 18.94 -11.46 -26.71
C LEU A 119 20.48 -11.42 -26.63
N ASN A 120 21.10 -10.31 -27.04
CA ASN A 120 22.54 -10.11 -27.01
C ASN A 120 23.06 -9.50 -25.69
N ARG A 121 22.21 -9.41 -24.66
CA ARG A 121 22.61 -8.89 -23.35
C ARG A 121 23.44 -9.94 -22.58
N LYS A 122 24.40 -9.44 -21.77
CA LYS A 122 25.08 -10.31 -20.80
C LYS A 122 24.06 -10.89 -19.85
N PHE A 123 24.21 -12.17 -19.51
CA PHE A 123 23.29 -12.89 -18.64
C PHE A 123 23.14 -12.25 -17.27
N CYS A 124 24.21 -11.69 -16.72
CA CYS A 124 24.19 -11.05 -15.40
C CYS A 124 25.22 -9.92 -15.36
N LYS A 125 24.87 -8.84 -14.66
CA LYS A 125 25.78 -7.73 -14.33
C LYS A 125 25.60 -7.40 -12.86
N PHE A 126 26.66 -7.54 -12.06
CA PHE A 126 26.71 -7.02 -10.71
C PHE A 126 27.31 -5.61 -10.72
N VAL A 127 26.67 -4.71 -10.02
CA VAL A 127 27.15 -3.35 -9.75
C VAL A 127 27.37 -3.26 -8.25
N TYR A 128 28.61 -2.98 -7.84
CA TYR A 128 28.99 -2.81 -6.45
C TYR A 128 28.96 -1.32 -6.09
#